data_4c4cb0b63dcd71d96c85096f611c37c6
#
_entry.id   4c4cb0b63dcd71d96c85096f611c37c6
#
_cell.length_a   1.000
_cell.length_b   1.000
_cell.length_c   1.000
_cell.angle_alpha   90.00
_cell.angle_beta   90.00
_cell.angle_gamma   90.00
#
_symmetry.space_group_name_H-M   'P 1'
#
loop_
_entity.id
_entity.type
_entity.pdbx_description
1 polymer ?
#
loop_
_entity_poly.entity_id
_entity_poly.type
_entity_poly.pdbx_seq_one_letter_code
_entity_poly.pdbx_strand_id
1 'polypeptide(L)'
;GIQCYLANIINEKDEKALYHSKNILKKVRVGVNSFFRRWKHIKDIESFDLIVIYREVIPTKSTLFENYISKKNIPIVYDFDDAIWVKDVSDVNKKISFLKDEKKIEKIIPLCKHITCGNEYLANYASKFNSNITIIPSTVDTDIYKPIEKLNKNGQVKIGWVGSHTTVKHFEMITDVYLKLKSKYKDKIDFVLIGDENYHNKQLGIKGLKWENKMEVELFNSFDIGIMPLPNNEWAKGKCGMKGLLYMSVGIPSVMSNVGMNKDIIE
;
A
#
# COMPACT_ATOMS: atom_id res chain seq x y z
N GLY A 1 29.57 6.63 -3.53
CA GLY A 1 28.25 6.31 -2.95
C GLY A 1 27.14 6.87 -3.81
N ILE A 2 25.91 6.43 -3.62
CA ILE A 2 24.70 6.95 -4.27
C ILE A 2 24.09 8.02 -3.34
N GLN A 3 23.80 9.19 -3.90
CA GLN A 3 23.06 10.24 -3.18
C GLN A 3 21.63 10.28 -3.70
N CYS A 4 20.64 10.11 -2.82
CA CYS A 4 19.23 10.13 -3.17
C CYS A 4 18.59 11.46 -2.78
N TYR A 5 17.77 12.00 -3.67
CA TYR A 5 16.93 13.18 -3.43
C TYR A 5 15.44 12.81 -3.54
N LEU A 6 14.70 12.99 -2.45
CA LEU A 6 13.28 12.66 -2.39
C LEU A 6 12.42 13.88 -2.73
N ALA A 7 11.73 13.84 -3.87
CA ALA A 7 10.92 14.93 -4.41
C ALA A 7 9.42 14.76 -4.13
N ASN A 8 9.00 14.92 -2.88
CA ASN A 8 7.59 14.80 -2.48
C ASN A 8 6.76 16.00 -2.96
N ILE A 9 5.58 15.72 -3.54
CA ILE A 9 4.63 16.77 -3.98
C ILE A 9 3.65 17.18 -2.88
N ILE A 10 3.48 16.36 -1.87
CA ILE A 10 2.59 16.57 -0.72
C ILE A 10 3.44 16.68 0.53
N ASN A 11 3.21 17.70 1.34
CA ASN A 11 3.79 17.83 2.66
C ASN A 11 2.76 17.43 3.73
N GLU A 12 3.16 17.29 4.99
CA GLU A 12 2.27 16.87 6.10
C GLU A 12 1.00 17.73 6.25
N LYS A 13 1.10 19.05 5.99
CA LYS A 13 -0.05 19.98 6.06
C LYS A 13 -1.03 19.73 4.93
N ASP A 14 -0.50 19.50 3.72
CA ASP A 14 -1.28 19.19 2.53
C ASP A 14 -1.94 17.81 2.65
N GLU A 15 -1.25 16.84 3.26
CA GLU A 15 -1.77 15.49 3.52
C GLU A 15 -3.02 15.53 4.41
N LYS A 16 -2.94 16.23 5.55
CA LYS A 16 -4.10 16.44 6.43
C LYS A 16 -5.27 17.12 5.71
N ALA A 17 -4.99 18.09 4.83
CA ALA A 17 -6.03 18.76 4.05
C ALA A 17 -6.67 17.86 3.00
N LEU A 18 -5.94 16.92 2.39
CA LEU A 18 -6.47 15.98 1.41
C LEU A 18 -7.34 14.88 2.04
N TYR A 19 -6.86 14.26 3.12
CA TYR A 19 -7.51 13.07 3.68
C TYR A 19 -8.54 13.37 4.75
N HIS A 20 -8.36 14.42 5.54
CA HIS A 20 -9.26 14.73 6.66
C HIS A 20 -10.20 15.92 6.42
N SER A 21 -10.00 16.73 5.38
CA SER A 21 -10.89 17.86 5.09
C SER A 21 -12.01 17.49 4.13
N LYS A 22 -13.25 17.84 4.48
CA LYS A 22 -14.40 17.80 3.56
C LYS A 22 -14.44 19.02 2.62
N ASN A 23 -13.59 20.02 2.81
CA ASN A 23 -13.59 21.25 2.03
C ASN A 23 -12.89 21.07 0.68
N ILE A 24 -13.67 21.11 -0.40
CA ILE A 24 -13.19 20.95 -1.78
C ILE A 24 -12.18 22.03 -2.18
N LEU A 25 -12.37 23.28 -1.74
CA LEU A 25 -11.45 24.37 -2.09
C LEU A 25 -10.04 24.13 -1.50
N LYS A 26 -9.95 23.56 -0.28
CA LYS A 26 -8.66 23.17 0.29
C LYS A 26 -7.99 22.06 -0.54
N LYS A 27 -8.76 21.08 -1.01
CA LYS A 27 -8.23 20.00 -1.86
C LYS A 27 -7.75 20.52 -3.23
N VAL A 28 -8.49 21.43 -3.84
CA VAL A 28 -8.10 22.10 -5.10
C VAL A 28 -6.82 22.89 -4.89
N ARG A 29 -6.70 23.68 -3.82
CA ARG A 29 -5.48 24.42 -3.48
C ARG A 29 -4.28 23.49 -3.33
N VAL A 30 -4.44 22.35 -2.65
CA VAL A 30 -3.37 21.35 -2.53
C VAL A 30 -2.96 20.83 -3.91
N GLY A 31 -3.93 20.53 -4.79
CA GLY A 31 -3.64 20.09 -6.17
C GLY A 31 -2.83 21.12 -6.96
N VAL A 32 -3.20 22.39 -6.90
CA VAL A 32 -2.49 23.49 -7.57
C VAL A 32 -1.07 23.63 -6.99
N ASN A 33 -0.93 23.63 -5.67
CA ASN A 33 0.38 23.72 -5.01
C ASN A 33 1.28 22.53 -5.38
N SER A 34 0.71 21.32 -5.44
CA SER A 34 1.42 20.11 -5.84
C SER A 34 1.93 20.21 -7.29
N PHE A 35 1.12 20.75 -8.19
CA PHE A 35 1.52 21.00 -9.58
C PHE A 35 2.73 21.96 -9.67
N PHE A 36 2.66 23.12 -9.00
CA PHE A 36 3.76 24.09 -9.00
C PHE A 36 5.01 23.54 -8.30
N ARG A 37 4.85 22.77 -7.22
CA ARG A 37 5.97 22.11 -6.53
C ARG A 37 6.65 21.11 -7.45
N ARG A 38 5.87 20.30 -8.18
CA ARG A 38 6.42 19.37 -9.17
C ARG A 38 7.15 20.11 -10.29
N TRP A 39 6.57 21.19 -10.79
CA TRP A 39 7.21 22.01 -11.80
C TRP A 39 8.57 22.57 -11.31
N LYS A 40 8.66 22.98 -10.05
CA LYS A 40 9.92 23.41 -9.45
C LYS A 40 10.94 22.26 -9.38
N HIS A 41 10.51 21.04 -8.97
CA HIS A 41 11.40 19.88 -8.88
C HIS A 41 12.01 19.49 -10.23
N ILE A 42 11.29 19.67 -11.33
CA ILE A 42 11.80 19.26 -12.65
C ILE A 42 12.67 20.33 -13.33
N LYS A 43 12.76 21.55 -12.80
CA LYS A 43 13.62 22.61 -13.39
C LYS A 43 15.10 22.16 -13.42
N ASP A 44 15.54 21.57 -12.34
CA ASP A 44 16.95 21.18 -12.15
C ASP A 44 17.18 19.69 -12.40
N ILE A 45 16.25 19.04 -13.13
CA ILE A 45 16.25 17.59 -13.30
C ILE A 45 17.51 17.09 -14.02
N GLU A 46 18.11 17.93 -14.87
CA GLU A 46 19.33 17.60 -15.63
C GLU A 46 20.58 17.50 -14.75
N SER A 47 20.50 17.91 -13.48
CA SER A 47 21.57 17.72 -12.49
C SER A 47 21.63 16.31 -11.89
N PHE A 48 20.68 15.43 -12.23
CA PHE A 48 20.61 14.07 -11.73
C PHE A 48 21.09 13.05 -12.78
N ASP A 49 21.73 12.00 -12.33
CA ASP A 49 22.21 10.90 -13.18
C ASP A 49 21.10 9.88 -13.48
N LEU A 50 20.08 9.80 -12.63
CA LEU A 50 18.97 8.85 -12.71
C LEU A 50 17.70 9.44 -12.10
N ILE A 51 16.57 9.19 -12.74
CA ILE A 51 15.25 9.53 -12.19
C ILE A 51 14.49 8.25 -11.86
N VAL A 52 14.01 8.14 -10.63
CA VAL A 52 13.10 7.06 -10.22
C VAL A 52 11.70 7.63 -10.07
N ILE A 53 10.75 7.06 -10.79
CA ILE A 53 9.31 7.43 -10.71
C ILE A 53 8.58 6.30 -10.01
N TYR A 54 8.08 6.56 -8.81
CA TYR A 54 7.22 5.64 -8.08
C TYR A 54 5.75 5.90 -8.43
N ARG A 55 5.12 4.94 -9.09
CA ARG A 55 3.73 4.95 -9.57
C ARG A 55 3.43 6.06 -10.58
N GLU A 56 3.46 7.31 -10.18
CA GLU A 56 3.13 8.44 -11.05
C GLU A 56 3.72 9.76 -10.54
N VAL A 57 4.13 10.61 -11.46
CA VAL A 57 4.75 11.91 -11.14
C VAL A 57 3.72 12.85 -10.50
N ILE A 58 2.47 12.81 -10.96
CA ILE A 58 1.33 13.51 -10.39
C ILE A 58 0.06 12.65 -10.55
N PRO A 59 -0.81 12.54 -9.53
CA PRO A 59 -1.99 11.67 -9.54
C PRO A 59 -3.16 12.27 -10.36
N THR A 60 -2.92 12.49 -11.66
CA THR A 60 -3.90 12.98 -12.62
C THR A 60 -3.84 12.16 -13.91
N LYS A 61 -4.79 12.33 -14.82
CA LYS A 61 -4.79 11.70 -16.16
C LYS A 61 -3.62 12.12 -17.03
N SER A 62 -3.00 13.28 -16.73
CA SER A 62 -1.96 13.86 -17.57
C SER A 62 -0.63 13.15 -17.39
N THR A 63 0.05 12.90 -18.49
CA THR A 63 1.46 12.43 -18.55
C THR A 63 2.41 13.57 -18.93
N LEU A 64 2.02 14.81 -18.71
CA LEU A 64 2.79 15.99 -19.13
C LEU A 64 4.20 15.99 -18.51
N PHE A 65 4.30 15.68 -17.23
CA PHE A 65 5.58 15.66 -16.54
C PHE A 65 6.44 14.48 -16.95
N GLU A 66 5.84 13.29 -17.08
CA GLU A 66 6.53 12.09 -17.53
C GLU A 66 7.07 12.27 -18.97
N ASN A 67 6.27 12.84 -19.87
CA ASN A 67 6.70 13.17 -21.22
C ASN A 67 7.77 14.28 -21.26
N TYR A 68 7.72 15.25 -20.34
CA TYR A 68 8.76 16.28 -20.24
C TYR A 68 10.09 15.68 -19.79
N ILE A 69 10.05 14.84 -18.76
CA ILE A 69 11.23 14.16 -18.19
C ILE A 69 11.86 13.23 -19.24
N SER A 70 11.06 12.46 -19.98
CA SER A 70 11.54 11.50 -20.98
C SER A 70 12.27 12.15 -22.16
N LYS A 71 12.03 13.45 -22.41
CA LYS A 71 12.76 14.22 -23.44
C LYS A 71 14.14 14.69 -22.97
N LYS A 72 14.48 14.51 -21.69
CA LYS A 72 15.80 14.78 -21.15
C LYS A 72 16.66 13.55 -21.31
N ASN A 73 17.97 13.71 -21.51
CA ASN A 73 18.90 12.60 -21.67
C ASN A 73 19.28 11.93 -20.34
N ILE A 74 18.27 11.71 -19.48
CA ILE A 74 18.46 11.10 -18.16
C ILE A 74 17.65 9.79 -18.15
N PRO A 75 18.24 8.67 -17.77
CA PRO A 75 17.53 7.40 -17.68
C PRO A 75 16.43 7.47 -16.62
N ILE A 76 15.26 6.90 -16.95
CA ILE A 76 14.13 6.81 -16.05
C ILE A 76 13.96 5.34 -15.64
N VAL A 77 13.90 5.08 -14.34
CA VAL A 77 13.40 3.82 -13.77
C VAL A 77 11.98 4.07 -13.26
N TYR A 78 11.07 3.22 -13.66
CA TYR A 78 9.68 3.28 -13.20
C TYR A 78 9.40 2.13 -12.24
N ASP A 79 8.92 2.47 -11.05
CA ASP A 79 8.66 1.52 -9.97
C ASP A 79 7.19 1.51 -9.57
N PHE A 80 6.61 0.30 -9.44
CA PHE A 80 5.25 0.12 -8.93
C PHE A 80 5.05 -1.23 -8.25
N ASP A 81 4.26 -1.22 -7.18
CA ASP A 81 4.02 -2.35 -6.27
C ASP A 81 2.54 -2.75 -6.16
N ASP A 82 1.68 -2.13 -6.97
CA ASP A 82 0.24 -2.38 -7.03
C ASP A 82 -0.27 -2.45 -8.47
N ALA A 83 -1.38 -3.17 -8.70
CA ALA A 83 -2.09 -3.19 -9.99
C ALA A 83 -2.85 -1.87 -10.22
N ILE A 84 -2.10 -0.77 -10.42
CA ILE A 84 -2.65 0.60 -10.50
C ILE A 84 -3.53 0.85 -11.74
N TRP A 85 -3.54 -0.06 -12.71
CA TRP A 85 -4.45 -0.07 -13.86
C TRP A 85 -5.81 -0.70 -13.54
N VAL A 86 -5.94 -1.34 -12.38
CA VAL A 86 -7.21 -1.91 -11.93
C VAL A 86 -7.95 -0.87 -11.10
N LYS A 87 -9.20 -0.62 -11.47
CA LYS A 87 -10.05 0.33 -10.76
C LYS A 87 -10.48 -0.24 -9.41
N ASP A 88 -9.79 0.12 -8.35
CA ASP A 88 -10.24 -0.08 -6.97
C ASP A 88 -10.45 1.29 -6.31
N VAL A 89 -11.67 1.80 -6.42
CA VAL A 89 -12.02 3.12 -5.90
C VAL A 89 -12.81 2.96 -4.62
N SER A 90 -12.25 3.45 -3.53
CA SER A 90 -12.99 3.59 -2.26
C SER A 90 -14.15 4.57 -2.43
N ASP A 91 -15.24 4.36 -1.68
CA ASP A 91 -16.44 5.21 -1.74
C ASP A 91 -16.12 6.70 -1.50
N VAL A 92 -15.13 6.99 -0.65
CA VAL A 92 -14.66 8.35 -0.36
C VAL A 92 -14.05 9.03 -1.59
N ASN A 93 -13.43 8.25 -2.50
CA ASN A 93 -12.72 8.75 -3.68
C ASN A 93 -13.54 8.66 -4.96
N LYS A 94 -14.76 8.12 -4.95
CA LYS A 94 -15.64 8.02 -6.13
C LYS A 94 -15.80 9.35 -6.86
N LYS A 95 -15.96 10.46 -6.11
CA LYS A 95 -16.16 11.81 -6.67
C LYS A 95 -14.95 12.38 -7.42
N ILE A 96 -13.74 11.88 -7.15
CA ILE A 96 -12.51 12.34 -7.81
C ILE A 96 -11.88 11.26 -8.69
N SER A 97 -12.50 10.08 -8.77
CA SER A 97 -12.02 8.97 -9.60
C SER A 97 -11.96 9.30 -11.08
N PHE A 98 -12.80 10.25 -11.55
CA PHE A 98 -12.76 10.73 -12.94
C PHE A 98 -11.44 11.44 -13.30
N LEU A 99 -10.64 11.86 -12.30
CA LEU A 99 -9.32 12.46 -12.51
C LEU A 99 -8.22 11.42 -12.73
N LYS A 100 -8.46 10.16 -12.43
CA LYS A 100 -7.53 9.06 -12.68
C LYS A 100 -7.76 8.45 -14.06
N ASP A 101 -6.68 8.03 -14.69
CA ASP A 101 -6.69 7.26 -15.94
C ASP A 101 -5.97 5.94 -15.66
N GLU A 102 -6.72 4.84 -15.63
CA GLU A 102 -6.16 3.50 -15.39
C GLU A 102 -5.14 3.12 -16.48
N LYS A 103 -5.28 3.67 -17.67
CA LYS A 103 -4.36 3.47 -18.80
C LYS A 103 -3.13 4.37 -18.78
N LYS A 104 -3.00 5.25 -17.78
CA LYS A 104 -1.84 6.15 -17.68
C LYS A 104 -0.52 5.39 -17.59
N ILE A 105 -0.48 4.28 -16.87
CA ILE A 105 0.69 3.42 -16.74
C ILE A 105 1.16 2.89 -18.10
N GLU A 106 0.24 2.55 -19.02
CA GLU A 106 0.56 2.09 -20.36
C GLU A 106 1.30 3.16 -21.20
N LYS A 107 1.07 4.44 -20.88
CA LYS A 107 1.73 5.58 -21.51
C LYS A 107 3.08 5.91 -20.85
N ILE A 108 3.26 5.59 -19.58
CA ILE A 108 4.50 5.87 -18.81
C ILE A 108 5.56 4.81 -19.08
N ILE A 109 5.19 3.53 -19.03
CA ILE A 109 6.13 2.41 -19.15
C ILE A 109 7.03 2.51 -20.39
N PRO A 110 6.51 2.84 -21.62
CA PRO A 110 7.34 2.97 -22.81
C PRO A 110 8.36 4.12 -22.75
N LEU A 111 8.15 5.11 -21.89
CA LEU A 111 9.06 6.25 -21.74
C LEU A 111 10.27 5.93 -20.84
N CYS A 112 10.25 4.80 -20.16
CA CYS A 112 11.22 4.46 -19.14
C CYS A 112 12.28 3.50 -19.67
N LYS A 113 13.51 3.68 -19.24
CA LYS A 113 14.63 2.81 -19.62
C LYS A 113 14.55 1.45 -18.92
N HIS A 114 14.00 1.41 -17.72
CA HIS A 114 13.88 0.20 -16.92
C HIS A 114 12.62 0.26 -16.05
N ILE A 115 12.04 -0.90 -15.79
CA ILE A 115 10.85 -1.06 -14.93
C ILE A 115 11.23 -1.93 -13.74
N THR A 116 10.85 -1.51 -12.55
CA THR A 116 10.87 -2.36 -11.35
C THR A 116 9.45 -2.58 -10.85
N CYS A 117 9.14 -3.79 -10.41
CA CYS A 117 7.83 -4.14 -9.90
C CYS A 117 7.91 -5.23 -8.84
N GLY A 118 6.90 -5.28 -7.97
CA GLY A 118 6.96 -6.08 -6.75
C GLY A 118 6.67 -7.57 -6.92
N ASN A 119 6.14 -8.03 -8.08
CA ASN A 119 5.82 -9.44 -8.31
C ASN A 119 5.67 -9.77 -9.81
N GLU A 120 5.57 -11.06 -10.14
CA GLU A 120 5.44 -11.55 -11.52
C GLU A 120 4.15 -11.08 -12.21
N TYR A 121 3.04 -10.97 -11.50
CA TYR A 121 1.79 -10.48 -12.09
C TYR A 121 1.93 -9.04 -12.62
N LEU A 122 2.62 -8.18 -11.87
CA LEU A 122 2.93 -6.81 -12.26
C LEU A 122 3.94 -6.79 -13.42
N ALA A 123 4.97 -7.67 -13.38
CA ALA A 123 5.97 -7.80 -14.42
C ALA A 123 5.34 -8.26 -15.76
N ASN A 124 4.46 -9.23 -15.71
CA ASN A 124 3.71 -9.72 -16.88
C ASN A 124 2.82 -8.64 -17.51
N TYR A 125 2.29 -7.73 -16.70
CA TYR A 125 1.58 -6.59 -17.25
C TYR A 125 2.52 -5.58 -17.92
N ALA A 126 3.62 -5.23 -17.25
CA ALA A 126 4.61 -4.28 -17.75
C ALA A 126 5.31 -4.76 -19.03
N SER A 127 5.52 -6.09 -19.18
CA SER A 127 6.19 -6.70 -20.35
C SER A 127 5.48 -6.47 -21.68
N LYS A 128 4.20 -6.10 -21.64
CA LYS A 128 3.43 -5.70 -22.83
C LYS A 128 3.93 -4.37 -23.43
N PHE A 129 4.66 -3.56 -22.65
CA PHE A 129 5.03 -2.19 -23.01
C PHE A 129 6.54 -1.92 -22.92
N ASN A 130 7.30 -2.74 -22.17
CA ASN A 130 8.74 -2.62 -22.02
C ASN A 130 9.37 -3.99 -21.77
N SER A 131 10.52 -4.27 -22.38
CA SER A 131 11.25 -5.54 -22.20
C SER A 131 12.26 -5.52 -21.05
N ASN A 132 12.62 -4.35 -20.53
CA ASN A 132 13.62 -4.19 -19.48
C ASN A 132 12.95 -4.14 -18.12
N ILE A 133 12.73 -5.30 -17.52
CA ILE A 133 11.98 -5.43 -16.26
C ILE A 133 12.80 -6.22 -15.24
N THR A 134 12.74 -5.76 -14.00
CA THR A 134 13.28 -6.51 -12.84
C THR A 134 12.20 -6.60 -11.77
N ILE A 135 11.98 -7.80 -11.25
CA ILE A 135 11.12 -8.02 -10.09
C ILE A 135 11.94 -7.76 -8.83
N ILE A 136 11.47 -6.82 -8.02
CA ILE A 136 12.04 -6.51 -6.70
C ILE A 136 10.92 -6.74 -5.67
N PRO A 137 10.87 -7.90 -5.02
CA PRO A 137 9.87 -8.19 -4.00
C PRO A 137 9.93 -7.20 -2.84
N SER A 138 8.79 -6.96 -2.20
CA SER A 138 8.75 -6.17 -0.96
C SER A 138 9.63 -6.79 0.11
N THR A 139 10.35 -5.97 0.85
CA THR A 139 11.26 -6.36 1.93
C THR A 139 10.83 -5.74 3.24
N VAL A 140 11.24 -6.34 4.35
CA VAL A 140 11.03 -5.83 5.70
C VAL A 140 12.38 -5.64 6.37
N ASP A 141 12.55 -4.52 7.06
CA ASP A 141 13.72 -4.26 7.89
C ASP A 141 13.66 -5.12 9.15
N THR A 142 14.36 -6.25 9.14
CA THR A 142 14.41 -7.18 10.26
C THR A 142 15.24 -6.67 11.45
N ASP A 143 15.91 -5.54 11.31
CA ASP A 143 16.55 -4.86 12.45
C ASP A 143 15.54 -4.01 13.23
N ILE A 144 14.48 -3.59 12.61
CA ILE A 144 13.36 -2.86 13.22
C ILE A 144 12.26 -3.83 13.65
N TYR A 145 11.79 -4.69 12.73
CA TYR A 145 10.70 -5.64 12.99
C TYR A 145 11.24 -6.96 13.53
N LYS A 146 11.40 -7.03 14.86
CA LYS A 146 11.91 -8.18 15.59
C LYS A 146 10.84 -8.79 16.49
N PRO A 147 10.91 -10.10 16.75
CA PRO A 147 10.11 -10.72 17.79
C PRO A 147 10.41 -10.08 19.16
N ILE A 148 9.35 -9.80 19.91
CA ILE A 148 9.44 -9.35 21.30
C ILE A 148 8.92 -10.47 22.18
N GLU A 149 9.59 -10.73 23.31
CA GLU A 149 9.15 -11.71 24.27
C GLU A 149 7.75 -11.38 24.79
N LYS A 150 6.80 -12.29 24.54
CA LYS A 150 5.41 -12.10 24.92
C LYS A 150 5.20 -12.60 26.35
N LEU A 151 4.88 -11.71 27.23
CA LEU A 151 4.26 -12.06 28.50
C LEU A 151 2.77 -12.35 28.25
N ASN A 152 2.43 -13.58 27.86
CA ASN A 152 1.03 -13.98 27.64
C ASN A 152 0.31 -14.04 28.99
N LYS A 153 -0.27 -12.89 29.39
CA LYS A 153 -0.85 -12.71 30.74
C LYS A 153 -2.26 -13.28 30.89
N ASN A 154 -2.99 -13.52 29.79
CA ASN A 154 -4.44 -13.79 29.87
C ASN A 154 -4.89 -15.09 29.22
N GLY A 155 -4.01 -15.89 28.61
CA GLY A 155 -4.38 -17.17 27.94
C GLY A 155 -5.32 -17.01 26.75
N GLN A 156 -5.52 -15.78 26.25
CA GLN A 156 -6.39 -15.44 25.13
C GLN A 156 -5.55 -15.29 23.86
N VAL A 157 -5.94 -15.98 22.78
CA VAL A 157 -5.28 -15.89 21.47
C VAL A 157 -5.80 -14.66 20.72
N LYS A 158 -4.92 -13.75 20.35
CA LYS A 158 -5.24 -12.55 19.58
C LYS A 158 -5.00 -12.76 18.09
N ILE A 159 -6.06 -12.68 17.31
CA ILE A 159 -6.03 -12.76 15.83
C ILE A 159 -6.10 -11.33 15.28
N GLY A 160 -4.99 -10.88 14.69
CA GLY A 160 -4.81 -9.48 14.28
C GLY A 160 -4.85 -9.26 12.78
N TRP A 161 -5.46 -8.13 12.41
CA TRP A 161 -5.43 -7.59 11.06
C TRP A 161 -5.02 -6.12 11.10
N VAL A 162 -4.17 -5.72 10.15
CA VAL A 162 -3.74 -4.33 9.96
C VAL A 162 -4.12 -3.85 8.57
N GLY A 163 -4.68 -2.66 8.47
CA GLY A 163 -4.98 -2.05 7.18
C GLY A 163 -5.71 -0.72 7.33
N SER A 164 -5.86 0.02 6.22
CA SER A 164 -6.59 1.29 6.22
C SER A 164 -8.10 1.08 6.18
N HIS A 165 -8.87 2.11 6.51
CA HIS A 165 -10.34 2.12 6.41
C HIS A 165 -10.85 1.69 5.01
N THR A 166 -10.09 1.95 3.94
CA THR A 166 -10.46 1.54 2.58
C THR A 166 -10.34 0.05 2.33
N THR A 167 -9.57 -0.67 3.15
CA THR A 167 -9.30 -2.10 3.02
C THR A 167 -9.99 -2.96 4.09
N VAL A 168 -10.73 -2.35 5.03
CA VAL A 168 -11.55 -3.06 6.04
C VAL A 168 -12.52 -4.06 5.39
N LYS A 169 -13.04 -3.76 4.19
CA LYS A 169 -13.85 -4.69 3.40
C LYS A 169 -13.22 -6.08 3.22
N HIS A 170 -11.87 -6.18 3.23
CA HIS A 170 -11.18 -7.46 3.13
C HIS A 170 -11.17 -8.21 4.46
N PHE A 171 -11.07 -7.50 5.57
CA PHE A 171 -11.28 -8.09 6.89
C PHE A 171 -12.70 -8.64 7.04
N GLU A 172 -13.70 -7.89 6.57
CA GLU A 172 -15.12 -8.27 6.68
C GLU A 172 -15.51 -9.44 5.78
N MET A 173 -14.77 -9.72 4.71
CA MET A 173 -15.03 -10.86 3.80
C MET A 173 -15.20 -12.21 4.51
N ILE A 174 -14.52 -12.39 5.63
CA ILE A 174 -14.49 -13.65 6.37
C ILE A 174 -15.19 -13.55 7.73
N THR A 175 -16.15 -12.61 7.84
CA THR A 175 -16.94 -12.42 9.07
C THR A 175 -17.58 -13.70 9.57
N ASP A 176 -18.12 -14.54 8.68
CA ASP A 176 -18.71 -15.81 9.04
C ASP A 176 -17.72 -16.78 9.69
N VAL A 177 -16.44 -16.73 9.27
CA VAL A 177 -15.37 -17.50 9.90
C VAL A 177 -15.10 -16.99 11.31
N TYR A 178 -15.04 -15.68 11.50
CA TYR A 178 -14.86 -15.08 12.83
C TYR A 178 -15.97 -15.46 13.78
N LEU A 179 -17.22 -15.44 13.33
CA LEU A 179 -18.38 -15.83 14.12
C LEU A 179 -18.33 -17.31 14.54
N LYS A 180 -17.95 -18.19 13.62
CA LYS A 180 -17.75 -19.62 13.91
C LYS A 180 -16.65 -19.84 14.94
N LEU A 181 -15.51 -19.14 14.80
CA LEU A 181 -14.42 -19.20 15.74
C LEU A 181 -14.84 -18.67 17.12
N LYS A 182 -15.54 -17.53 17.18
CA LYS A 182 -16.03 -16.94 18.43
C LYS A 182 -17.03 -17.86 19.14
N SER A 183 -17.94 -18.48 18.39
CA SER A 183 -18.88 -19.49 18.91
C SER A 183 -18.17 -20.70 19.53
N LYS A 184 -17.11 -21.20 18.85
CA LYS A 184 -16.35 -22.38 19.29
C LYS A 184 -15.43 -22.12 20.46
N TYR A 185 -14.71 -21.01 20.45
CA TYR A 185 -13.61 -20.72 21.40
C TYR A 185 -14.01 -19.67 22.46
N LYS A 186 -15.12 -18.97 22.26
CA LYS A 186 -15.68 -17.96 23.20
C LYS A 186 -14.62 -16.91 23.60
N ASP A 187 -14.37 -16.78 24.88
CA ASP A 187 -13.44 -15.79 25.44
C ASP A 187 -11.96 -16.17 25.32
N LYS A 188 -11.66 -17.36 24.75
CA LYS A 188 -10.27 -17.78 24.50
C LYS A 188 -9.65 -17.12 23.28
N ILE A 189 -10.44 -16.42 22.45
CA ILE A 189 -9.95 -15.69 21.28
C ILE A 189 -10.44 -14.25 21.28
N ASP A 190 -9.63 -13.38 20.73
CA ASP A 190 -9.94 -11.99 20.49
C ASP A 190 -9.54 -11.58 19.06
N PHE A 191 -10.31 -10.69 18.45
CA PHE A 191 -10.02 -10.16 17.12
C PHE A 191 -9.61 -8.69 17.25
N VAL A 192 -8.46 -8.36 16.68
CA VAL A 192 -7.89 -7.02 16.73
C VAL A 192 -7.79 -6.45 15.33
N LEU A 193 -8.39 -5.27 15.10
CA LEU A 193 -8.30 -4.52 13.86
C LEU A 193 -7.55 -3.22 14.12
N ILE A 194 -6.47 -2.98 13.35
CA ILE A 194 -5.64 -1.78 13.46
C ILE A 194 -5.69 -1.02 12.13
N GLY A 195 -5.84 0.31 12.22
CA GLY A 195 -5.77 1.25 11.08
C GLY A 195 -7.09 1.94 10.74
N ASP A 196 -8.19 1.60 11.45
CA ASP A 196 -9.43 2.37 11.42
C ASP A 196 -10.04 2.45 12.83
N GLU A 197 -9.77 3.54 13.53
CA GLU A 197 -10.28 3.80 14.89
C GLU A 197 -11.81 3.99 14.96
N ASN A 198 -12.45 4.24 13.81
CA ASN A 198 -13.90 4.39 13.71
C ASN A 198 -14.62 3.05 13.44
N TYR A 199 -13.86 1.99 13.19
CA TYR A 199 -14.45 0.68 12.95
C TYR A 199 -15.05 0.08 14.22
N HIS A 200 -16.29 -0.37 14.12
CA HIS A 200 -17.00 -1.05 15.22
C HIS A 200 -17.79 -2.23 14.67
N ASN A 201 -17.53 -3.40 15.19
CA ASN A 201 -18.35 -4.58 14.93
C ASN A 201 -18.87 -5.15 16.26
N LYS A 202 -20.13 -4.83 16.59
CA LYS A 202 -20.77 -5.24 17.85
C LYS A 202 -20.92 -6.75 17.97
N GLN A 203 -21.16 -7.45 16.85
CA GLN A 203 -21.37 -8.90 16.83
C GLN A 203 -20.09 -9.67 17.18
N LEU A 204 -18.95 -9.16 16.74
CA LEU A 204 -17.64 -9.74 17.05
C LEU A 204 -17.00 -9.14 18.29
N GLY A 205 -17.55 -8.07 18.83
CA GLY A 205 -16.96 -7.33 19.94
C GLY A 205 -15.71 -6.52 19.56
N ILE A 206 -15.52 -6.23 18.26
CA ILE A 206 -14.33 -5.55 17.77
C ILE A 206 -14.54 -4.03 17.82
N LYS A 207 -13.54 -3.35 18.38
CA LYS A 207 -13.35 -1.91 18.27
C LYS A 207 -12.01 -1.66 17.57
N GLY A 208 -12.03 -0.93 16.46
CA GLY A 208 -10.83 -0.62 15.71
C GLY A 208 -9.85 0.23 16.50
N LEU A 209 -8.57 0.03 16.24
CA LEU A 209 -7.47 0.79 16.84
C LEU A 209 -6.84 1.70 15.79
N LYS A 210 -6.39 2.86 16.23
CA LYS A 210 -5.61 3.78 15.40
C LYS A 210 -4.25 3.16 15.08
N TRP A 211 -3.81 3.31 13.84
CA TRP A 211 -2.43 2.98 13.48
C TRP A 211 -1.53 4.19 13.76
N GLU A 212 -0.40 3.92 14.40
CA GLU A 212 0.65 4.91 14.65
C GLU A 212 2.02 4.30 14.35
N ASN A 213 2.80 4.97 13.49
CA ASN A 213 4.10 4.46 13.02
C ASN A 213 5.04 4.07 14.19
N LYS A 214 5.08 4.90 15.24
CA LYS A 214 5.96 4.65 16.41
C LYS A 214 5.59 3.38 17.20
N MET A 215 4.37 2.91 17.09
CA MET A 215 3.85 1.74 17.80
C MET A 215 3.69 0.51 16.91
N GLU A 216 4.05 0.62 15.62
CA GLU A 216 3.74 -0.42 14.64
C GLU A 216 4.35 -1.77 15.02
N VAL A 217 5.62 -1.81 15.41
CA VAL A 217 6.31 -3.04 15.81
C VAL A 217 5.67 -3.68 17.04
N GLU A 218 5.30 -2.87 18.05
CA GLU A 218 4.61 -3.34 19.25
C GLU A 218 3.21 -3.87 18.93
N LEU A 219 2.49 -3.20 18.03
CA LEU A 219 1.17 -3.61 17.60
C LEU A 219 1.21 -4.96 16.87
N PHE A 220 2.17 -5.18 15.96
CA PHE A 220 2.36 -6.48 15.32
C PHE A 220 2.70 -7.56 16.34
N ASN A 221 3.62 -7.27 17.26
CA ASN A 221 3.99 -8.20 18.31
C ASN A 221 2.85 -8.50 19.31
N SER A 222 1.80 -7.67 19.35
CA SER A 222 0.63 -7.93 20.21
C SER A 222 -0.27 -9.06 19.71
N PHE A 223 -0.13 -9.48 18.43
CA PHE A 223 -0.91 -10.57 17.84
C PHE A 223 -0.29 -11.93 18.13
N ASP A 224 -1.11 -12.97 18.19
CA ASP A 224 -0.66 -14.37 18.20
C ASP A 224 -0.78 -15.00 16.81
N ILE A 225 -1.70 -14.49 16.00
CA ILE A 225 -1.90 -14.89 14.59
C ILE A 225 -2.17 -13.64 13.77
N GLY A 226 -1.40 -13.42 12.70
CA GLY A 226 -1.68 -12.38 11.72
C GLY A 226 -2.55 -12.89 10.56
N ILE A 227 -3.51 -12.10 10.12
CA ILE A 227 -4.35 -12.51 8.98
C ILE A 227 -4.28 -11.51 7.83
N MET A 228 -4.29 -12.04 6.59
CA MET A 228 -4.33 -11.26 5.36
C MET A 228 -5.35 -11.82 4.38
N PRO A 229 -6.66 -11.64 4.63
CA PRO A 229 -7.70 -12.03 3.69
C PRO A 229 -7.69 -11.10 2.47
N LEU A 230 -7.72 -11.71 1.28
CA LEU A 230 -7.79 -11.01 -0.01
C LEU A 230 -8.83 -11.68 -0.92
N PRO A 231 -9.58 -10.92 -1.72
CA PRO A 231 -10.44 -11.48 -2.76
C PRO A 231 -9.59 -12.05 -3.89
N ASN A 232 -10.08 -13.07 -4.58
CA ASN A 232 -9.42 -13.56 -5.79
C ASN A 232 -9.84 -12.71 -7.00
N ASN A 233 -9.17 -11.58 -7.17
CA ASN A 233 -9.40 -10.68 -8.30
C ASN A 233 -8.08 -10.04 -8.77
N GLU A 234 -8.13 -9.33 -9.90
CA GLU A 234 -6.96 -8.74 -10.55
C GLU A 234 -6.23 -7.71 -9.65
N TRP A 235 -6.97 -6.95 -8.84
CA TRP A 235 -6.37 -6.02 -7.89
C TRP A 235 -5.55 -6.74 -6.82
N ALA A 236 -6.11 -7.81 -6.24
CA ALA A 236 -5.45 -8.57 -5.18
C ALA A 236 -4.22 -9.34 -5.68
N LYS A 237 -4.22 -9.81 -6.94
CA LYS A 237 -3.06 -10.45 -7.58
C LYS A 237 -1.85 -9.50 -7.67
N GLY A 238 -2.11 -8.18 -7.78
CA GLY A 238 -1.06 -7.16 -7.78
C GLY A 238 -0.45 -6.87 -6.41
N LYS A 239 -0.97 -7.43 -5.31
CA LYS A 239 -0.42 -7.18 -3.97
C LYS A 239 0.87 -7.95 -3.73
N CYS A 240 1.82 -7.27 -3.07
CA CYS A 240 3.17 -7.81 -2.82
C CYS A 240 3.34 -8.46 -1.43
N GLY A 241 2.25 -8.78 -0.72
CA GLY A 241 2.28 -9.61 0.49
C GLY A 241 2.86 -8.95 1.75
N MET A 242 3.10 -7.64 1.76
CA MET A 242 3.81 -6.91 2.81
C MET A 242 3.32 -7.23 4.24
N LYS A 243 2.00 -7.35 4.46
CA LYS A 243 1.47 -7.68 5.80
C LYS A 243 1.92 -9.05 6.30
N GLY A 244 1.92 -10.05 5.41
CA GLY A 244 2.42 -11.38 5.73
C GLY A 244 3.89 -11.35 6.13
N LEU A 245 4.71 -10.64 5.36
CA LEU A 245 6.13 -10.47 5.65
C LEU A 245 6.35 -9.78 7.01
N LEU A 246 5.56 -8.74 7.33
CA LEU A 246 5.62 -8.05 8.62
C LEU A 246 5.23 -8.99 9.79
N TYR A 247 4.18 -9.81 9.65
CA TYR A 247 3.83 -10.81 10.65
C TYR A 247 4.95 -11.83 10.87
N MET A 248 5.51 -12.35 9.78
CA MET A 248 6.58 -13.34 9.83
C MET A 248 7.86 -12.76 10.44
N SER A 249 8.20 -11.50 10.16
CA SER A 249 9.40 -10.83 10.68
C SER A 249 9.36 -10.69 12.22
N VAL A 250 8.17 -10.51 12.79
CA VAL A 250 8.00 -10.49 14.26
C VAL A 250 7.67 -11.86 14.85
N GLY A 251 7.87 -12.92 14.07
CA GLY A 251 7.77 -14.31 14.55
C GLY A 251 6.35 -14.81 14.82
N ILE A 252 5.31 -14.19 14.24
CA ILE A 252 3.94 -14.66 14.39
C ILE A 252 3.45 -15.42 13.14
N PRO A 253 2.72 -16.54 13.32
CA PRO A 253 2.14 -17.27 12.21
C PRO A 253 1.15 -16.41 11.43
N SER A 254 1.17 -16.56 10.10
CA SER A 254 0.31 -15.80 9.19
C SER A 254 -0.68 -16.72 8.49
N VAL A 255 -1.96 -16.32 8.48
CA VAL A 255 -3.01 -16.96 7.68
C VAL A 255 -3.40 -15.99 6.56
N MET A 256 -3.08 -16.38 5.32
CA MET A 256 -3.27 -15.52 4.16
C MET A 256 -4.11 -16.21 3.09
N SER A 257 -4.86 -15.42 2.32
CA SER A 257 -5.56 -15.95 1.13
C SER A 257 -4.55 -16.42 0.10
N ASN A 258 -4.78 -17.59 -0.49
CA ASN A 258 -3.96 -18.14 -1.58
C ASN A 258 -4.21 -17.37 -2.90
N VAL A 259 -3.74 -16.12 -2.96
CA VAL A 259 -3.94 -15.18 -4.07
C VAL A 259 -2.67 -14.37 -4.30
N GLY A 260 -2.21 -14.30 -5.56
CA GLY A 260 -1.04 -13.52 -5.95
C GLY A 260 0.19 -13.91 -5.12
N MET A 261 0.99 -12.93 -4.74
CA MET A 261 2.24 -13.12 -3.98
C MET A 261 2.05 -13.80 -2.62
N ASN A 262 0.84 -13.75 -2.03
CA ASN A 262 0.59 -14.46 -0.79
C ASN A 262 0.82 -15.96 -0.92
N LYS A 263 0.49 -16.54 -2.09
CA LYS A 263 0.75 -17.95 -2.39
C LYS A 263 2.24 -18.27 -2.27
N ASP A 264 3.07 -17.48 -2.93
CA ASP A 264 4.52 -17.70 -3.01
C ASP A 264 5.22 -17.47 -1.66
N ILE A 265 4.63 -16.66 -0.77
CA ILE A 265 5.16 -16.39 0.58
C ILE A 265 4.88 -17.55 1.54
N ILE A 266 3.75 -18.27 1.39
CA ILE A 266 3.32 -19.32 2.33
C ILE A 266 3.61 -20.75 1.85
N GLU A 267 4.05 -20.95 0.62
CA GLU A 267 4.58 -22.21 0.11
C GLU A 267 6.07 -22.39 0.46
#